data_40b96b9c0eb61f557aa7c3a77b2f7388
#
_entry.id   40b96b9c0eb61f557aa7c3a77b2f7388
#
_cell.length_a   1.000
_cell.length_b   1.000
_cell.length_c   1.000
_cell.angle_alpha   90.00
_cell.angle_beta   90.00
_cell.angle_gamma   90.00
#
_symmetry.space_group_name_H-M   'P 1'
#
loop_
_entity.id
_entity.type
_entity.pdbx_description
1 polymer ?
#
loop_
_entity_poly.entity_id
_entity_poly.type
_entity_poly.pdbx_seq_one_letter_code
_entity_poly.pdbx_strand_id
1 'polypeptide(L)'
;MLAVLLCFGLSFGLGLRPQTSNLVDSKGKKQGPWVLRFENGSKKSEGLFKDGRQVGRWVYFTEQGKLKSEMEFLVDTSFTNAKFYHPNGKVAGEGMYKNKKRHGRWFFYDTDGNLISEERYLKGLLNDTIKQFHFNGKLYEKWVYNQGLREGLWEQYFDSGTLKARGVYKNNNMQGHIAFFHSNGRLALSGFYENDLRHGTFTYYHEDGKVRVVLRYIHGELHPADRSKVQIPETKEYVPEEYLKEQFRQKGYSDY
;
A
#
# COMPACT_ATOMS: atom_id res chain seq x y z
N MET A 1 21.16 77.28 23.14
CA MET A 1 22.08 76.19 23.43
C MET A 1 21.33 74.88 23.27
N LEU A 2 21.55 74.22 22.17
CA LEU A 2 20.91 72.94 21.79
C LEU A 2 21.88 71.83 22.11
N ALA A 3 21.52 70.94 23.01
CA ALA A 3 22.31 69.77 23.32
C ALA A 3 21.88 68.60 22.39
N VAL A 4 22.79 68.14 21.56
CA VAL A 4 22.62 66.96 20.73
C VAL A 4 23.05 65.74 21.51
N LEU A 5 22.10 64.87 21.86
CA LEU A 5 22.37 63.54 22.40
C LEU A 5 22.69 62.59 21.23
N LEU A 6 23.93 62.14 21.15
CA LEU A 6 24.35 61.02 20.31
C LEU A 6 24.00 59.69 20.98
N CYS A 7 22.98 58.98 20.48
CA CYS A 7 22.71 57.60 20.85
C CYS A 7 23.65 56.69 20.04
N PHE A 8 24.66 56.11 20.70
CA PHE A 8 25.42 54.99 20.19
C PHE A 8 24.57 53.71 20.25
N GLY A 9 24.03 53.32 19.11
CA GLY A 9 23.37 52.02 18.95
C GLY A 9 24.43 50.90 18.87
N LEU A 10 24.62 50.17 19.95
CA LEU A 10 25.35 48.88 19.95
C LEU A 10 24.49 47.82 19.23
N SER A 11 24.74 47.58 17.95
CA SER A 11 24.23 46.45 17.21
C SER A 11 24.98 45.20 17.69
N PHE A 12 24.37 44.45 18.63
CA PHE A 12 24.79 43.08 18.89
C PHE A 12 24.43 42.25 17.66
N GLY A 13 25.40 42.06 16.76
CA GLY A 13 25.37 41.03 15.75
C GLY A 13 25.40 39.66 16.44
N LEU A 14 24.23 39.04 16.57
CA LEU A 14 24.15 37.62 16.88
C LEU A 14 24.78 36.87 15.71
N GLY A 15 26.10 36.66 15.77
CA GLY A 15 26.83 35.78 14.90
C GLY A 15 26.24 34.39 15.03
N LEU A 16 25.43 33.98 14.07
CA LEU A 16 25.01 32.57 13.91
C LEU A 16 26.31 31.74 13.82
N ARG A 17 26.69 31.11 14.92
CA ARG A 17 27.80 30.14 14.91
C ARG A 17 27.40 29.06 13.90
N PRO A 18 28.28 28.68 12.96
CA PRO A 18 27.98 27.57 12.06
C PRO A 18 27.64 26.36 12.92
N GLN A 19 26.43 25.84 12.74
CA GLN A 19 25.97 24.68 13.48
C GLN A 19 26.86 23.50 13.05
N THR A 20 27.76 23.07 13.93
CA THR A 20 28.65 21.93 13.68
C THR A 20 27.80 20.68 13.53
N SER A 21 27.93 20.01 12.39
CA SER A 21 27.22 18.75 12.09
C SER A 21 28.16 17.56 12.28
N ASN A 22 27.56 16.38 12.43
CA ASN A 22 28.28 15.10 12.54
C ASN A 22 29.16 14.96 13.80
N LEU A 23 28.67 15.46 14.92
CA LEU A 23 29.37 15.39 16.21
C LEU A 23 29.24 14.00 16.84
N VAL A 24 30.32 13.57 17.49
CA VAL A 24 30.38 12.35 18.30
C VAL A 24 30.82 12.75 19.71
N ASP A 25 30.17 12.24 20.72
CA ASP A 25 30.53 12.49 22.12
C ASP A 25 31.75 11.65 22.58
N SER A 26 32.20 11.86 23.82
CA SER A 26 33.33 11.15 24.41
C SER A 26 33.13 9.62 24.50
N LYS A 27 31.90 9.12 24.37
CA LYS A 27 31.57 7.69 24.37
C LYS A 27 31.38 7.13 22.96
N GLY A 28 31.70 7.88 21.91
CA GLY A 28 31.54 7.47 20.52
C GLY A 28 30.11 7.52 19.99
N LYS A 29 29.17 8.14 20.74
CA LYS A 29 27.76 8.24 20.30
C LYS A 29 27.52 9.49 19.47
N LYS A 30 26.77 9.34 18.38
CA LYS A 30 26.33 10.44 17.52
C LYS A 30 25.41 11.39 18.28
N GLN A 31 25.64 12.72 18.11
CA GLN A 31 24.88 13.78 18.79
C GLN A 31 24.58 14.93 17.84
N GLY A 32 23.44 15.59 18.03
CA GLY A 32 23.05 16.80 17.33
C GLY A 32 22.77 16.59 15.82
N PRO A 33 22.87 17.65 15.02
CA PRO A 33 22.61 17.59 13.58
C PRO A 33 23.58 16.69 12.81
N TRP A 34 23.06 15.87 11.91
CA TRP A 34 23.85 14.98 11.07
C TRP A 34 23.44 15.10 9.61
N VAL A 35 24.44 15.13 8.74
CA VAL A 35 24.31 15.11 7.29
C VAL A 35 25.18 13.98 6.74
N LEU A 36 24.57 13.05 6.03
CA LEU A 36 25.28 12.02 5.28
C LEU A 36 25.26 12.38 3.80
N ARG A 37 26.34 12.01 3.08
CA ARG A 37 26.49 12.29 1.66
C ARG A 37 26.75 11.00 0.88
N PHE A 38 26.39 11.02 -0.39
CA PHE A 38 26.80 10.04 -1.38
C PHE A 38 28.27 10.27 -1.79
N GLU A 39 28.87 9.34 -2.51
CA GLU A 39 30.25 9.46 -3.03
C GLU A 39 30.41 10.66 -3.97
N ASN A 40 29.38 11.01 -4.74
CA ASN A 40 29.34 12.18 -5.61
C ASN A 40 29.21 13.52 -4.85
N GLY A 41 29.20 13.50 -3.49
CA GLY A 41 29.08 14.67 -2.63
C GLY A 41 27.63 15.16 -2.40
N SER A 42 26.63 14.65 -3.14
CA SER A 42 25.22 15.03 -2.94
C SER A 42 24.72 14.56 -1.57
N LYS A 43 23.72 15.25 -1.02
CA LYS A 43 23.13 14.91 0.28
C LYS A 43 22.35 13.60 0.19
N LYS A 44 22.69 12.61 1.03
CA LYS A 44 22.01 11.32 1.15
C LYS A 44 20.92 11.35 2.19
N SER A 45 21.22 11.95 3.37
CA SER A 45 20.23 12.13 4.42
C SER A 45 20.66 13.20 5.42
N GLU A 46 19.68 13.78 6.13
CA GLU A 46 19.91 14.69 7.24
C GLU A 46 18.87 14.49 8.34
N GLY A 47 19.26 14.81 9.58
CA GLY A 47 18.40 14.70 10.75
C GLY A 47 19.17 14.91 12.04
N LEU A 48 18.59 14.49 13.13
CA LEU A 48 19.14 14.64 14.48
C LEU A 48 19.46 13.29 15.10
N PHE A 49 20.60 13.21 15.77
CA PHE A 49 20.95 12.14 16.68
C PHE A 49 20.92 12.61 18.14
N LYS A 50 20.44 11.74 19.02
CA LYS A 50 20.56 11.86 20.47
C LYS A 50 21.02 10.51 21.01
N ASP A 51 22.17 10.50 21.71
CA ASP A 51 22.76 9.30 22.31
C ASP A 51 22.94 8.13 21.33
N GLY A 52 23.34 8.45 20.07
CA GLY A 52 23.55 7.49 18.99
C GLY A 52 22.28 7.01 18.30
N ARG A 53 21.10 7.51 18.68
CA ARG A 53 19.80 7.16 18.08
C ARG A 53 19.28 8.30 17.22
N GLN A 54 18.66 7.97 16.08
CA GLN A 54 17.91 8.93 15.30
C GLN A 54 16.69 9.42 16.09
N VAL A 55 16.45 10.74 16.09
CA VAL A 55 15.31 11.38 16.77
C VAL A 55 14.71 12.45 15.86
N GLY A 56 13.41 12.71 16.03
CA GLY A 56 12.70 13.73 15.26
C GLY A 56 12.68 13.43 13.76
N ARG A 57 12.61 14.48 12.95
CA ARG A 57 12.49 14.37 11.50
C ARG A 57 13.83 14.06 10.85
N TRP A 58 13.84 13.00 10.04
CA TRP A 58 14.92 12.61 9.13
C TRP A 58 14.44 12.68 7.69
N VAL A 59 15.28 13.25 6.83
CA VAL A 59 15.00 13.41 5.40
C VAL A 59 16.04 12.63 4.61
N TYR A 60 15.60 11.87 3.62
CA TYR A 60 16.45 11.05 2.75
C TYR A 60 16.26 11.48 1.30
N PHE A 61 17.35 11.49 0.53
CA PHE A 61 17.39 11.94 -0.85
C PHE A 61 17.95 10.84 -1.78
N THR A 62 17.66 10.94 -3.07
CA THR A 62 18.33 10.19 -4.12
C THR A 62 19.69 10.83 -4.44
N GLU A 63 20.57 10.15 -5.18
CA GLU A 63 21.84 10.71 -5.66
C GLU A 63 21.66 11.97 -6.51
N GLN A 64 20.53 12.09 -7.20
CA GLN A 64 20.14 13.27 -7.99
C GLN A 64 19.56 14.41 -7.13
N GLY A 65 19.58 14.28 -5.79
CA GLY A 65 19.12 15.29 -4.85
C GLY A 65 17.57 15.38 -4.71
N LYS A 66 16.80 14.47 -5.32
CA LYS A 66 15.35 14.44 -5.15
C LYS A 66 14.99 13.84 -3.79
N LEU A 67 13.90 14.34 -3.20
CA LEU A 67 13.34 13.81 -1.96
C LEU A 67 12.88 12.35 -2.18
N LYS A 68 13.41 11.44 -1.35
CA LYS A 68 13.09 10.00 -1.39
C LYS A 68 12.10 9.61 -0.30
N SER A 69 12.38 10.01 0.94
CA SER A 69 11.51 9.72 2.07
C SER A 69 11.73 10.66 3.25
N GLU A 70 10.74 10.75 4.11
CA GLU A 70 10.81 11.37 5.42
C GLU A 70 10.43 10.36 6.49
N MET A 71 11.18 10.38 7.59
CA MET A 71 10.92 9.56 8.77
C MET A 71 10.85 10.46 9.98
N GLU A 72 9.82 10.32 10.80
CA GLU A 72 9.70 11.02 12.07
C GLU A 72 9.82 10.02 13.21
N PHE A 73 10.98 9.99 13.85
CA PHE A 73 11.27 9.15 15.00
C PHE A 73 10.67 9.79 16.26
N LEU A 74 9.61 9.16 16.78
CA LEU A 74 8.93 9.65 17.97
C LEU A 74 9.81 9.39 19.20
N VAL A 75 9.93 10.42 20.05
CA VAL A 75 10.80 10.37 21.25
C VAL A 75 10.27 9.31 22.22
N ASP A 76 11.20 8.54 22.81
CA ASP A 76 10.94 7.50 23.82
C ASP A 76 9.95 6.41 23.40
N THR A 77 9.75 6.22 22.09
CA THR A 77 8.87 5.19 21.55
C THR A 77 9.59 4.33 20.52
N SER A 78 8.97 3.19 20.18
CA SER A 78 9.39 2.34 19.07
C SER A 78 8.70 2.67 17.73
N PHE A 79 7.95 3.78 17.72
CA PHE A 79 7.17 4.22 16.58
C PHE A 79 7.94 5.21 15.71
N THR A 80 7.72 5.13 14.40
CA THR A 80 8.27 6.05 13.40
C THR A 80 7.21 6.28 12.33
N ASN A 81 6.79 7.53 12.14
CA ASN A 81 5.97 7.90 10.99
C ASN A 81 6.86 7.94 9.74
N ALA A 82 6.35 7.50 8.61
CA ALA A 82 7.08 7.44 7.36
C ALA A 82 6.27 8.00 6.20
N LYS A 83 6.94 8.75 5.32
CA LYS A 83 6.45 9.16 4.01
C LYS A 83 7.50 8.82 2.96
N PHE A 84 7.05 8.25 1.86
CA PHE A 84 7.84 7.96 0.68
C PHE A 84 7.35 8.81 -0.49
N TYR A 85 8.23 9.17 -1.39
CA TYR A 85 7.92 10.08 -2.49
C TYR A 85 8.25 9.46 -3.84
N HIS A 86 7.40 9.72 -4.82
CA HIS A 86 7.68 9.47 -6.22
C HIS A 86 8.78 10.43 -6.75
N PRO A 87 9.45 10.10 -7.88
CA PRO A 87 10.44 10.99 -8.49
C PRO A 87 9.93 12.38 -8.86
N ASN A 88 8.60 12.55 -9.00
CA ASN A 88 7.94 13.84 -9.25
C ASN A 88 7.65 14.64 -7.96
N GLY A 89 8.01 14.12 -6.79
CA GLY A 89 7.84 14.78 -5.50
C GLY A 89 6.47 14.58 -4.82
N LYS A 90 5.53 13.91 -5.47
CA LYS A 90 4.25 13.55 -4.84
C LYS A 90 4.44 12.37 -3.88
N VAL A 91 3.61 12.27 -2.85
CA VAL A 91 3.64 11.14 -1.91
C VAL A 91 3.32 9.85 -2.65
N ALA A 92 4.17 8.84 -2.48
CA ALA A 92 3.98 7.48 -3.01
C ALA A 92 3.35 6.56 -1.96
N GLY A 93 3.65 6.80 -0.68
CA GLY A 93 3.05 6.04 0.41
C GLY A 93 3.38 6.65 1.76
N GLU A 94 2.49 6.43 2.72
CA GLU A 94 2.69 6.89 4.08
C GLU A 94 2.07 5.94 5.10
N GLY A 95 2.64 5.92 6.29
CA GLY A 95 2.19 5.07 7.39
C GLY A 95 3.15 5.07 8.55
N MET A 96 2.99 4.09 9.42
CA MET A 96 3.76 4.02 10.66
C MET A 96 4.52 2.69 10.76
N TYR A 97 5.74 2.78 11.24
CA TYR A 97 6.51 1.63 11.70
C TYR A 97 6.43 1.50 13.23
N LYS A 98 6.43 0.26 13.70
CA LYS A 98 6.70 -0.09 15.10
C LYS A 98 7.83 -1.11 15.12
N ASN A 99 8.92 -0.82 15.84
CA ASN A 99 10.11 -1.68 15.85
C ASN A 99 10.60 -2.01 14.42
N LYS A 100 10.66 -1.01 13.53
CA LYS A 100 11.08 -1.14 12.11
C LYS A 100 10.18 -2.04 11.25
N LYS A 101 9.01 -2.46 11.73
CA LYS A 101 8.02 -3.23 10.97
C LYS A 101 6.80 -2.37 10.71
N ARG A 102 6.20 -2.44 9.52
CA ARG A 102 4.94 -1.74 9.22
C ARG A 102 3.90 -2.07 10.28
N HIS A 103 3.16 -1.05 10.72
CA HIS A 103 2.15 -1.17 11.76
C HIS A 103 1.00 -0.19 11.53
N GLY A 104 -0.25 -0.61 11.84
CA GLY A 104 -1.42 0.23 11.63
C GLY A 104 -1.76 0.43 10.15
N ARG A 105 -2.35 1.57 9.82
CA ARG A 105 -2.77 1.91 8.46
C ARG A 105 -1.60 2.43 7.64
N TRP A 106 -1.59 2.00 6.37
CA TRP A 106 -0.70 2.47 5.33
C TRP A 106 -1.53 2.89 4.13
N PHE A 107 -1.17 4.00 3.51
CA PHE A 107 -1.80 4.53 2.32
C PHE A 107 -0.77 4.59 1.21
N PHE A 108 -1.16 4.20 0.00
CA PHE A 108 -0.30 4.24 -1.17
C PHE A 108 -1.00 5.01 -2.27
N TYR A 109 -0.23 5.79 -3.02
CA TYR A 109 -0.74 6.72 -4.03
C TYR A 109 0.02 6.50 -5.35
N ASP A 110 -0.65 6.78 -6.46
CA ASP A 110 -0.01 6.79 -7.77
C ASP A 110 0.81 8.09 -7.99
N THR A 111 1.45 8.20 -9.18
CA THR A 111 2.24 9.38 -9.56
C THR A 111 1.41 10.65 -9.73
N ASP A 112 0.09 10.54 -9.83
CA ASP A 112 -0.84 11.67 -9.90
C ASP A 112 -1.37 12.07 -8.52
N GLY A 113 -1.08 11.26 -7.48
CA GLY A 113 -1.48 11.47 -6.09
C GLY A 113 -2.86 10.90 -5.78
N ASN A 114 -3.43 10.06 -6.64
CA ASN A 114 -4.66 9.35 -6.36
C ASN A 114 -4.38 8.18 -5.41
N LEU A 115 -5.26 7.97 -4.43
CA LEU A 115 -5.18 6.83 -3.53
C LEU A 115 -5.41 5.53 -4.31
N ILE A 116 -4.44 4.62 -4.29
CA ILE A 116 -4.53 3.31 -4.94
C ILE A 116 -4.72 2.16 -3.96
N SER A 117 -4.26 2.30 -2.71
CA SER A 117 -4.42 1.26 -1.69
C SER A 117 -4.47 1.83 -0.28
N GLU A 118 -5.35 1.26 0.55
CA GLU A 118 -5.35 1.37 2.01
C GLU A 118 -5.08 -0.02 2.59
N GLU A 119 -3.98 -0.16 3.32
CA GLU A 119 -3.54 -1.42 3.88
C GLU A 119 -3.42 -1.34 5.39
N ARG A 120 -3.60 -2.48 6.06
CA ARG A 120 -3.39 -2.59 7.51
C ARG A 120 -2.34 -3.62 7.83
N TYR A 121 -1.45 -3.25 8.73
CA TYR A 121 -0.33 -4.08 9.16
C TYR A 121 -0.29 -4.30 10.66
N LEU A 122 0.03 -5.52 11.04
CA LEU A 122 0.37 -5.90 12.41
C LEU A 122 1.72 -6.61 12.39
N LYS A 123 2.72 -6.02 13.08
CA LYS A 123 4.09 -6.57 13.16
C LYS A 123 4.73 -6.86 11.79
N GLY A 124 4.40 -6.08 10.77
CA GLY A 124 4.94 -6.20 9.41
C GLY A 124 4.16 -7.09 8.47
N LEU A 125 3.14 -7.79 8.95
CA LEU A 125 2.27 -8.64 8.14
C LEU A 125 0.95 -7.91 7.87
N LEU A 126 0.39 -8.11 6.67
CA LEU A 126 -0.97 -7.67 6.35
C LEU A 126 -1.95 -8.29 7.36
N ASN A 127 -2.83 -7.46 7.91
CA ASN A 127 -3.80 -7.88 8.91
C ASN A 127 -5.03 -6.99 8.86
N ASP A 128 -6.25 -7.59 8.92
CA ASP A 128 -7.51 -6.87 8.75
C ASP A 128 -7.79 -6.54 7.27
N THR A 129 -8.69 -5.62 7.00
CA THR A 129 -9.18 -5.28 5.67
C THR A 129 -8.19 -4.42 4.89
N ILE A 130 -7.88 -4.88 3.68
CA ILE A 130 -7.12 -4.15 2.66
C ILE A 130 -8.10 -3.68 1.60
N LYS A 131 -7.93 -2.44 1.13
CA LYS A 131 -8.75 -1.85 0.07
C LYS A 131 -7.86 -1.37 -1.06
N GLN A 132 -8.29 -1.62 -2.29
CA GLN A 132 -7.70 -1.07 -3.51
C GLN A 132 -8.73 -0.25 -4.26
N PHE A 133 -8.28 0.76 -4.98
CA PHE A 133 -9.16 1.74 -5.61
C PHE A 133 -8.90 1.82 -7.12
N HIS A 134 -9.97 2.05 -7.87
CA HIS A 134 -9.91 2.45 -9.28
C HIS A 134 -9.32 3.87 -9.42
N PHE A 135 -8.88 4.23 -10.62
CA PHE A 135 -8.40 5.58 -10.93
C PHE A 135 -9.43 6.69 -10.68
N ASN A 136 -10.72 6.36 -10.72
CA ASN A 136 -11.81 7.29 -10.40
C ASN A 136 -12.05 7.42 -8.87
N GLY A 137 -11.20 6.81 -8.04
CA GLY A 137 -11.29 6.83 -6.59
C GLY A 137 -12.32 5.89 -5.97
N LYS A 138 -13.11 5.16 -6.79
CA LYS A 138 -14.06 4.16 -6.28
C LYS A 138 -13.33 2.89 -5.87
N LEU A 139 -13.91 2.17 -4.92
CA LEU A 139 -13.38 0.88 -4.46
C LEU A 139 -13.32 -0.10 -5.64
N TYR A 140 -12.12 -0.66 -5.86
CA TYR A 140 -11.86 -1.70 -6.84
C TYR A 140 -11.99 -3.08 -6.22
N GLU A 141 -11.33 -3.28 -5.05
CA GLU A 141 -11.24 -4.59 -4.41
C GLU A 141 -11.06 -4.47 -2.91
N LYS A 142 -11.59 -5.44 -2.19
CA LYS A 142 -11.46 -5.54 -0.75
C LYS A 142 -11.13 -6.97 -0.35
N TRP A 143 -10.09 -7.11 0.50
CA TRP A 143 -9.60 -8.37 1.05
C TRP A 143 -9.57 -8.32 2.55
N VAL A 144 -9.77 -9.46 3.19
CA VAL A 144 -9.50 -9.63 4.61
C VAL A 144 -8.26 -10.50 4.78
N TYR A 145 -7.34 -10.03 5.61
CA TYR A 145 -6.10 -10.73 5.93
C TYR A 145 -6.01 -11.02 7.42
N ASN A 146 -5.44 -12.16 7.75
CA ASN A 146 -5.03 -12.52 9.10
C ASN A 146 -3.57 -12.99 9.06
N GLN A 147 -2.69 -12.24 9.75
CA GLN A 147 -1.25 -12.56 9.82
C GLN A 147 -0.59 -12.85 8.46
N GLY A 148 -0.95 -12.09 7.43
CA GLY A 148 -0.39 -12.20 6.09
C GLY A 148 -1.09 -13.21 5.17
N LEU A 149 -2.06 -13.96 5.67
CA LEU A 149 -2.86 -14.89 4.88
C LEU A 149 -4.23 -14.27 4.56
N ARG A 150 -4.73 -14.48 3.34
CA ARG A 150 -6.13 -14.15 3.00
C ARG A 150 -7.05 -15.03 3.82
N GLU A 151 -7.90 -14.41 4.62
CA GLU A 151 -8.77 -15.10 5.57
C GLU A 151 -10.07 -14.33 5.75
N GLY A 152 -11.14 -14.75 5.10
CA GLY A 152 -12.43 -14.08 5.17
C GLY A 152 -12.94 -13.57 3.83
N LEU A 153 -13.78 -12.56 3.89
CA LEU A 153 -14.51 -12.03 2.73
C LEU A 153 -13.57 -11.34 1.73
N TRP A 154 -13.77 -11.67 0.47
CA TRP A 154 -13.23 -10.98 -0.69
C TRP A 154 -14.36 -10.39 -1.52
N GLU A 155 -14.21 -9.14 -1.94
CA GLU A 155 -15.16 -8.45 -2.83
C GLU A 155 -14.40 -7.65 -3.88
N GLN A 156 -14.92 -7.65 -5.10
CA GLN A 156 -14.44 -6.87 -6.23
C GLN A 156 -15.58 -6.06 -6.84
N TYR A 157 -15.26 -4.88 -7.36
CA TYR A 157 -16.25 -3.92 -7.86
C TYR A 157 -15.87 -3.46 -9.27
N PHE A 158 -16.87 -3.17 -10.09
CA PHE A 158 -16.71 -2.43 -11.34
C PHE A 158 -16.31 -0.97 -11.06
N ASP A 159 -15.82 -0.28 -12.07
CA ASP A 159 -15.51 1.16 -12.01
C ASP A 159 -16.76 2.03 -11.78
N SER A 160 -17.94 1.52 -12.10
CA SER A 160 -19.23 2.11 -11.70
C SER A 160 -19.45 2.12 -10.18
N GLY A 161 -18.76 1.22 -9.43
CA GLY A 161 -18.95 0.93 -8.02
C GLY A 161 -19.96 -0.21 -7.76
N THR A 162 -20.51 -0.83 -8.81
CA THR A 162 -21.37 -2.03 -8.68
C THR A 162 -20.51 -3.23 -8.29
N LEU A 163 -21.02 -4.09 -7.41
CA LEU A 163 -20.34 -5.33 -7.02
C LEU A 163 -20.14 -6.22 -8.26
N LYS A 164 -18.91 -6.67 -8.50
CA LYS A 164 -18.52 -7.54 -9.61
C LYS A 164 -18.37 -8.99 -9.18
N ALA A 165 -17.75 -9.21 -8.01
CA ALA A 165 -17.55 -10.54 -7.47
C ALA A 165 -17.47 -10.51 -5.95
N ARG A 166 -17.83 -11.63 -5.31
CA ARG A 166 -17.55 -11.85 -3.91
C ARG A 166 -17.31 -13.34 -3.64
N GLY A 167 -16.46 -13.62 -2.67
CA GLY A 167 -16.15 -14.98 -2.23
C GLY A 167 -15.51 -14.96 -0.85
N VAL A 168 -15.09 -16.11 -0.40
CA VAL A 168 -14.44 -16.29 0.89
C VAL A 168 -13.11 -17.00 0.68
N TYR A 169 -12.08 -16.53 1.37
CA TYR A 169 -10.78 -17.17 1.43
C TYR A 169 -10.52 -17.75 2.82
N LYS A 170 -9.82 -18.86 2.85
CA LYS A 170 -9.31 -19.49 4.06
C LYS A 170 -7.87 -19.94 3.81
N ASN A 171 -6.92 -19.43 4.60
CA ASN A 171 -5.50 -19.75 4.45
C ASN A 171 -4.99 -19.55 3.00
N ASN A 172 -5.32 -18.41 2.37
CA ASN A 172 -5.03 -18.05 0.98
C ASN A 172 -5.83 -18.79 -0.11
N ASN A 173 -6.54 -19.86 0.21
CA ASN A 173 -7.33 -20.62 -0.76
C ASN A 173 -8.77 -20.13 -0.80
N MET A 174 -9.35 -20.06 -2.00
CA MET A 174 -10.78 -19.79 -2.17
C MET A 174 -11.57 -20.96 -1.61
N GLN A 175 -12.51 -20.65 -0.72
CA GLN A 175 -13.28 -21.64 0.02
C GLN A 175 -14.73 -21.21 0.18
N GLY A 176 -15.70 -22.09 -0.10
CA GLY A 176 -17.10 -21.79 0.06
C GLY A 176 -17.75 -21.15 -1.16
N HIS A 177 -18.85 -20.44 -0.94
CA HIS A 177 -19.62 -19.83 -2.02
C HIS A 177 -18.91 -18.68 -2.69
N ILE A 178 -19.02 -18.63 -4.03
CA ILE A 178 -18.60 -17.53 -4.87
C ILE A 178 -19.78 -17.03 -5.69
N ALA A 179 -19.83 -15.72 -5.92
CA ALA A 179 -20.79 -15.10 -6.81
C ALA A 179 -20.10 -14.04 -7.68
N PHE A 180 -20.41 -14.04 -8.96
CA PHE A 180 -20.08 -12.99 -9.91
C PHE A 180 -21.35 -12.29 -10.39
N PHE A 181 -21.23 -11.02 -10.71
CA PHE A 181 -22.35 -10.19 -11.10
C PHE A 181 -22.08 -9.52 -12.45
N HIS A 182 -23.12 -9.33 -13.23
CA HIS A 182 -23.12 -8.46 -14.41
C HIS A 182 -22.99 -6.99 -13.99
N SER A 183 -22.62 -6.12 -14.91
CA SER A 183 -22.50 -4.67 -14.67
C SER A 183 -23.81 -4.02 -14.25
N ASN A 184 -24.96 -4.63 -14.59
CA ASN A 184 -26.30 -4.21 -14.14
C ASN A 184 -26.65 -4.67 -12.71
N GLY A 185 -25.69 -5.33 -12.00
CA GLY A 185 -25.82 -5.82 -10.64
C GLY A 185 -26.55 -7.15 -10.47
N ARG A 186 -27.05 -7.75 -11.57
CA ARG A 186 -27.68 -9.08 -11.51
C ARG A 186 -26.62 -10.17 -11.45
N LEU A 187 -26.98 -11.30 -10.83
CA LEU A 187 -26.11 -12.46 -10.72
C LEU A 187 -25.73 -13.00 -12.11
N ALA A 188 -24.43 -13.19 -12.35
CA ALA A 188 -23.88 -13.76 -13.59
C ALA A 188 -23.47 -15.22 -13.40
N LEU A 189 -22.93 -15.54 -12.21
CA LEU A 189 -22.48 -16.88 -11.84
C LEU A 189 -22.60 -17.05 -10.34
N SER A 190 -23.00 -18.24 -9.91
CA SER A 190 -22.83 -18.70 -8.53
C SER A 190 -22.25 -20.11 -8.51
N GLY A 191 -21.43 -20.41 -7.52
CA GLY A 191 -20.80 -21.71 -7.38
C GLY A 191 -20.17 -21.89 -6.02
N PHE A 192 -19.42 -22.97 -5.90
CA PHE A 192 -18.73 -23.33 -4.66
C PHE A 192 -17.30 -23.77 -4.97
N TYR A 193 -16.35 -23.26 -4.19
CA TYR A 193 -14.96 -23.67 -4.23
C TYR A 193 -14.55 -24.44 -3.00
N GLU A 194 -13.74 -25.45 -3.19
CA GLU A 194 -13.06 -26.21 -2.16
C GLU A 194 -11.57 -26.21 -2.47
N ASN A 195 -10.77 -25.53 -1.62
CA ASN A 195 -9.31 -25.40 -1.79
C ASN A 195 -8.90 -24.94 -3.20
N ASP A 196 -9.43 -23.80 -3.66
CA ASP A 196 -9.22 -23.22 -4.99
C ASP A 196 -9.79 -24.02 -6.17
N LEU A 197 -10.40 -25.17 -5.92
CA LEU A 197 -10.99 -26.02 -6.95
C LEU A 197 -12.52 -25.85 -6.98
N ARG A 198 -13.09 -25.74 -8.18
CA ARG A 198 -14.54 -25.77 -8.35
C ARG A 198 -15.10 -27.08 -7.81
N HIS A 199 -16.15 -27.01 -7.00
CA HIS A 199 -16.80 -28.17 -6.44
C HIS A 199 -18.32 -28.00 -6.43
N GLY A 200 -19.07 -29.08 -6.75
CA GLY A 200 -20.53 -29.03 -6.79
C GLY A 200 -21.08 -28.27 -7.99
N THR A 201 -22.20 -27.59 -7.81
CA THR A 201 -22.98 -26.96 -8.88
C THR A 201 -22.55 -25.51 -9.11
N PHE A 202 -22.27 -25.18 -10.38
CA PHE A 202 -22.06 -23.84 -10.89
C PHE A 202 -23.22 -23.46 -11.80
N THR A 203 -23.92 -22.37 -11.46
CA THR A 203 -25.05 -21.86 -12.22
C THR A 203 -24.67 -20.54 -12.88
N TYR A 204 -24.77 -20.49 -14.19
CA TYR A 204 -24.52 -19.30 -15.00
C TYR A 204 -25.85 -18.67 -15.40
N TYR A 205 -25.88 -17.34 -15.43
CA TYR A 205 -27.08 -16.57 -15.71
C TYR A 205 -26.85 -15.59 -16.86
N HIS A 206 -27.92 -15.30 -17.61
CA HIS A 206 -27.98 -14.19 -18.54
C HIS A 206 -28.16 -12.86 -17.80
N GLU A 207 -27.94 -11.75 -18.50
CA GLU A 207 -28.13 -10.39 -17.94
C GLU A 207 -29.60 -10.11 -17.56
N ASP A 208 -30.58 -10.83 -18.13
CA ASP A 208 -32.00 -10.77 -17.75
C ASP A 208 -32.31 -11.57 -16.47
N GLY A 209 -31.30 -12.32 -15.95
CA GLY A 209 -31.42 -13.14 -14.72
C GLY A 209 -31.90 -14.57 -14.96
N LYS A 210 -32.18 -14.96 -16.19
CA LYS A 210 -32.54 -16.35 -16.50
C LYS A 210 -31.31 -17.25 -16.44
N VAL A 211 -31.52 -18.51 -16.02
CA VAL A 211 -30.48 -19.51 -16.02
C VAL A 211 -30.03 -19.79 -17.47
N ARG A 212 -28.73 -19.64 -17.73
CA ARG A 212 -28.08 -19.94 -18.99
C ARG A 212 -27.66 -21.40 -19.07
N VAL A 213 -26.94 -21.86 -18.05
CA VAL A 213 -26.46 -23.24 -17.95
C VAL A 213 -26.13 -23.60 -16.51
N VAL A 214 -26.27 -24.87 -16.20
CA VAL A 214 -25.86 -25.46 -14.91
C VAL A 214 -24.83 -26.55 -15.20
N LEU A 215 -23.63 -26.37 -14.60
CA LEU A 215 -22.50 -27.28 -14.72
C LEU A 215 -22.15 -27.84 -13.34
N ARG A 216 -21.72 -29.09 -13.29
CA ARG A 216 -21.25 -29.73 -12.05
C ARG A 216 -19.75 -29.98 -12.15
N TYR A 217 -19.07 -29.73 -11.05
CA TYR A 217 -17.63 -29.93 -10.92
C TYR A 217 -17.32 -30.84 -9.73
N ILE A 218 -16.28 -31.66 -9.89
CA ILE A 218 -15.72 -32.52 -8.83
C ILE A 218 -14.22 -32.22 -8.82
N HIS A 219 -13.73 -31.61 -7.74
CA HIS A 219 -12.32 -31.25 -7.56
C HIS A 219 -11.70 -30.54 -8.77
N GLY A 220 -12.40 -29.55 -9.31
CA GLY A 220 -11.97 -28.73 -10.44
C GLY A 220 -12.35 -29.28 -11.81
N GLU A 221 -12.65 -30.56 -11.92
CA GLU A 221 -12.99 -31.20 -13.20
C GLU A 221 -14.50 -31.14 -13.50
N LEU A 222 -14.84 -30.81 -14.74
CA LEU A 222 -16.21 -30.81 -15.21
C LEU A 222 -16.77 -32.25 -15.23
N HIS A 223 -17.93 -32.42 -14.61
CA HIS A 223 -18.62 -33.71 -14.58
C HIS A 223 -18.89 -34.23 -16.02
N PRO A 224 -18.58 -35.51 -16.35
CA PRO A 224 -18.68 -36.04 -17.70
C PRO A 224 -20.04 -35.82 -18.37
N ALA A 225 -21.13 -35.94 -17.63
CA ALA A 225 -22.50 -35.74 -18.14
C ALA A 225 -22.81 -34.27 -18.52
N ASP A 226 -21.97 -33.30 -18.14
CA ASP A 226 -22.17 -31.90 -18.45
C ASP A 226 -21.25 -31.40 -19.57
N ARG A 227 -20.34 -32.25 -20.10
CA ARG A 227 -19.40 -31.89 -21.17
C ARG A 227 -20.08 -31.41 -22.45
N SER A 228 -21.22 -32.01 -22.82
CA SER A 228 -22.00 -31.59 -24.00
C SER A 228 -22.71 -30.24 -23.86
N LYS A 229 -22.83 -29.74 -22.62
CA LYS A 229 -23.44 -28.42 -22.34
C LYS A 229 -22.46 -27.26 -22.55
N VAL A 230 -21.16 -27.55 -22.62
CA VAL A 230 -20.10 -26.54 -22.77
C VAL A 230 -19.91 -26.23 -24.26
N GLN A 231 -20.83 -25.46 -24.86
CA GLN A 231 -20.60 -24.73 -26.12
C GLN A 231 -20.16 -23.28 -25.87
N ILE A 232 -19.74 -22.98 -24.64
CA ILE A 232 -19.37 -21.64 -24.21
C ILE A 232 -17.86 -21.53 -24.37
N PRO A 233 -17.34 -20.52 -25.11
CA PRO A 233 -15.93 -20.17 -25.00
C PRO A 233 -15.66 -19.99 -23.51
N GLU A 234 -14.63 -20.67 -22.99
CA GLU A 234 -14.16 -20.39 -21.63
C GLU A 234 -13.91 -18.88 -21.59
N THR A 235 -14.80 -18.16 -20.96
CA THR A 235 -14.46 -16.80 -20.56
C THR A 235 -13.22 -16.97 -19.72
N LYS A 236 -12.07 -16.44 -20.18
CA LYS A 236 -10.85 -16.43 -19.40
C LYS A 236 -11.24 -16.03 -18.00
N GLU A 237 -11.28 -17.02 -17.10
CA GLU A 237 -11.58 -16.73 -15.71
C GLU A 237 -10.56 -15.71 -15.26
N TYR A 238 -11.07 -14.59 -14.81
CA TYR A 238 -10.29 -13.57 -14.18
C TYR A 238 -9.49 -14.20 -13.05
N VAL A 239 -8.17 -14.35 -13.26
CA VAL A 239 -7.23 -14.71 -12.20
C VAL A 239 -6.79 -13.38 -11.56
N PRO A 240 -7.28 -13.06 -10.36
CA PRO A 240 -7.04 -11.75 -9.72
C PRO A 240 -5.55 -11.39 -9.64
N GLU A 241 -4.70 -12.40 -9.49
CA GLU A 241 -3.26 -12.24 -9.25
C GLU A 241 -2.46 -11.78 -10.48
N GLU A 242 -2.83 -12.21 -11.67
CA GLU A 242 -2.12 -11.87 -12.91
C GLU A 242 -2.37 -10.42 -13.35
N TYR A 243 -3.61 -9.95 -13.21
CA TYR A 243 -3.99 -8.57 -13.55
C TYR A 243 -3.35 -7.55 -12.59
N LEU A 244 -3.25 -7.88 -11.30
CA LEU A 244 -2.60 -7.03 -10.32
C LEU A 244 -1.09 -6.99 -10.53
N LYS A 245 -0.45 -8.13 -10.76
CA LYS A 245 0.99 -8.20 -11.09
C LYS A 245 1.31 -7.40 -12.36
N GLU A 246 0.46 -7.44 -13.37
CA GLU A 246 0.62 -6.66 -14.60
C GLU A 246 0.49 -5.14 -14.35
N GLN A 247 -0.50 -4.70 -13.59
CA GLN A 247 -0.68 -3.27 -13.24
C GLN A 247 0.43 -2.75 -12.34
N PHE A 248 0.91 -3.54 -11.39
CA PHE A 248 2.03 -3.16 -10.52
C PHE A 248 3.35 -3.15 -11.30
N ARG A 249 3.62 -4.11 -12.21
CA ARG A 249 4.79 -4.11 -13.09
C ARG A 249 4.82 -2.93 -14.05
N GLN A 250 3.72 -2.58 -14.69
CA GLN A 250 3.64 -1.44 -15.61
C GLN A 250 3.85 -0.10 -14.91
N LYS A 251 3.71 -0.04 -13.57
CA LYS A 251 3.87 1.17 -12.75
C LYS A 251 5.18 1.23 -11.96
N GLY A 252 6.11 0.29 -12.19
CA GLY A 252 7.45 0.34 -11.57
C GLY A 252 7.49 -0.01 -10.08
N TYR A 253 6.51 -0.74 -9.57
CA TYR A 253 6.48 -1.24 -8.18
C TYR A 253 7.13 -2.62 -8.07
N SER A 254 8.30 -2.84 -8.70
CA SER A 254 9.16 -3.94 -8.33
C SER A 254 9.94 -3.55 -7.09
N ASP A 255 9.74 -4.28 -6.02
CA ASP A 255 10.57 -4.32 -4.80
C ASP A 255 10.55 -3.05 -3.91
N TYR A 256 9.50 -2.94 -3.07
CA TYR A 256 9.56 -2.18 -1.82
C TYR A 256 9.47 -3.10 -0.60
#